data_f192b843ff919d33901b3c259a03f2ad
#
_entry.id   f192b843ff919d33901b3c259a03f2ad
#
_cell.length_a   1.000
_cell.length_b   1.000
_cell.length_c   1.000
_cell.angle_alpha   90.00
_cell.angle_beta   90.00
_cell.angle_gamma   90.00
#
_symmetry.space_group_name_H-M   'P 1'
#
loop_
_entity.id
_entity.type
_entity.pdbx_description
1 polymer ?
#
loop_
_entity_poly.entity_id
_entity_poly.type
_entity_poly.pdbx_seq_one_letter_code
_entity_poly.pdbx_strand_id
1 'polypeptide(L)'
;MRGTGVHHFDLVVSDLGRSLDFYRGLLEPLGYTRAGDIVGERGERVVYIGGSGVVPVSLRAAQSPGSHDRYRIGIHHVAFEAASREIVDERLRWARSHGAGIENDPREYPYMPGYYAGFFYDPDGIKLEVLHVP
;
A
#
# COMPACT_ATOMS: atom_id res chain seq x y z
N MET A 1 9.13 -3.55 -27.40
CA MET A 1 7.77 -3.85 -26.88
C MET A 1 7.69 -3.42 -25.45
N ARG A 2 6.65 -2.68 -25.08
CA ARG A 2 6.44 -2.25 -23.70
C ARG A 2 5.79 -3.38 -22.89
N GLY A 3 6.32 -3.69 -21.72
CA GLY A 3 5.70 -4.62 -20.79
C GLY A 3 4.38 -4.07 -20.28
N THR A 4 3.43 -4.94 -20.00
CA THR A 4 2.13 -4.55 -19.45
C THR A 4 2.05 -4.72 -17.93
N GLY A 5 2.79 -5.69 -17.38
CA GLY A 5 2.90 -5.87 -15.94
C GLY A 5 1.59 -6.13 -15.22
N VAL A 6 1.59 -5.86 -13.92
CA VAL A 6 0.40 -6.01 -13.07
C VAL A 6 -0.56 -4.86 -13.35
N HIS A 7 -1.85 -5.19 -13.57
CA HIS A 7 -2.88 -4.17 -13.81
C HIS A 7 -3.41 -3.59 -12.49
N HIS A 8 -3.78 -4.46 -11.56
CA HIS A 8 -4.26 -4.07 -10.23
C HIS A 8 -4.10 -5.25 -9.28
N PHE A 9 -4.24 -4.99 -8.00
CA PHE A 9 -4.30 -6.05 -7.00
C PHE A 9 -5.30 -5.69 -5.91
N ASP A 10 -5.86 -6.73 -5.28
CA ASP A 10 -6.87 -6.58 -4.24
C ASP A 10 -6.30 -7.00 -2.90
N LEU A 11 -6.54 -6.19 -1.88
CA LEU A 11 -6.24 -6.51 -0.50
C LEU A 11 -7.53 -6.81 0.25
N VAL A 12 -7.51 -7.89 1.01
CA VAL A 12 -8.60 -8.24 1.93
C VAL A 12 -8.21 -7.67 3.29
N VAL A 13 -9.10 -6.83 3.86
CA VAL A 13 -8.85 -6.09 5.09
C VAL A 13 -9.94 -6.41 6.11
N SER A 14 -9.63 -6.29 7.40
CA SER A 14 -10.62 -6.64 8.44
C SER A 14 -11.72 -5.61 8.57
N ASP A 15 -11.42 -4.32 8.34
CA ASP A 15 -12.36 -3.20 8.47
C ASP A 15 -12.18 -2.29 7.26
N LEU A 16 -13.15 -2.33 6.34
CA LEU A 16 -13.03 -1.61 5.07
C LEU A 16 -12.94 -0.10 5.28
N GLY A 17 -13.76 0.47 6.17
CA GLY A 17 -13.74 1.92 6.41
C GLY A 17 -12.41 2.39 6.98
N ARG A 18 -11.88 1.69 7.97
CA ARG A 18 -10.60 2.02 8.57
C ARG A 18 -9.45 1.91 7.57
N SER A 19 -9.40 0.83 6.82
CA SER A 19 -8.34 0.62 5.84
C SER A 19 -8.47 1.56 4.66
N LEU A 20 -9.69 1.91 4.25
CA LEU A 20 -9.91 2.89 3.18
C LEU A 20 -9.34 4.26 3.58
N ASP A 21 -9.61 4.72 4.80
CA ASP A 21 -9.07 6.00 5.28
C ASP A 21 -7.53 5.96 5.30
N PHE A 22 -6.97 4.85 5.77
CA PHE A 22 -5.52 4.68 5.83
C PHE A 22 -4.90 4.71 4.41
N TYR A 23 -5.38 3.89 3.50
CA TYR A 23 -4.79 3.78 2.16
C TYR A 23 -5.02 5.03 1.33
N ARG A 24 -6.16 5.70 1.44
CA ARG A 24 -6.37 6.96 0.74
C ARG A 24 -5.40 8.02 1.22
N GLY A 25 -5.21 8.16 2.53
CA GLY A 25 -4.27 9.11 3.09
C GLY A 25 -2.82 8.81 2.73
N LEU A 26 -2.44 7.54 2.80
CA LEU A 26 -1.08 7.10 2.46
C LEU A 26 -0.75 7.35 1.00
N LEU A 27 -1.66 6.98 0.10
CA LEU A 27 -1.36 6.82 -1.31
C LEU A 27 -1.57 8.10 -2.14
N GLU A 28 -2.32 9.08 -1.63
CA GLU A 28 -2.59 10.30 -2.40
C GLU A 28 -1.33 11.01 -2.89
N PRO A 29 -0.33 11.29 -2.04
CA PRO A 29 0.90 11.94 -2.52
C PRO A 29 1.76 11.05 -3.44
N LEU A 30 1.43 9.77 -3.56
CA LEU A 30 2.09 8.84 -4.47
C LEU A 30 1.38 8.75 -5.82
N GLY A 31 0.36 9.59 -6.05
CA GLY A 31 -0.36 9.64 -7.33
C GLY A 31 -1.71 8.92 -7.35
N TYR A 32 -2.16 8.40 -6.21
CA TYR A 32 -3.45 7.71 -6.09
C TYR A 32 -4.54 8.72 -5.74
N THR A 33 -5.03 9.43 -6.74
CA THR A 33 -5.90 10.60 -6.56
C THR A 33 -7.38 10.32 -6.74
N ARG A 34 -7.76 9.08 -7.11
CA ARG A 34 -9.14 8.69 -7.36
C ARG A 34 -9.51 7.45 -6.56
N ALA A 35 -10.77 7.40 -6.14
CA ALA A 35 -11.34 6.22 -5.53
C ALA A 35 -12.75 6.02 -6.06
N GLY A 36 -13.20 4.76 -6.15
CA GLY A 36 -14.54 4.44 -6.62
C GLY A 36 -15.00 3.09 -6.09
N ASP A 37 -16.30 2.89 -6.10
CA ASP A 37 -16.92 1.66 -5.63
C ASP A 37 -17.17 0.71 -6.80
N ILE A 38 -16.96 -0.58 -6.53
CA ILE A 38 -17.28 -1.68 -7.45
C ILE A 38 -18.08 -2.71 -6.65
N VAL A 39 -18.95 -3.45 -7.31
CA VAL A 39 -19.64 -4.59 -6.70
C VAL A 39 -18.82 -5.84 -6.96
N GLY A 40 -18.45 -6.56 -5.90
CA GLY A 40 -17.69 -7.79 -5.98
C GLY A 40 -18.53 -8.98 -6.41
N GLU A 41 -17.87 -10.13 -6.58
CA GLU A 41 -18.51 -11.37 -7.08
C GLU A 41 -19.55 -11.96 -6.12
N ARG A 42 -19.55 -11.53 -4.85
CA ARG A 42 -20.56 -11.94 -3.86
C ARG A 42 -21.50 -10.81 -3.48
N GLY A 43 -21.55 -9.73 -4.29
CA GLY A 43 -22.34 -8.54 -4.00
C GLY A 43 -21.72 -7.60 -2.98
N GLU A 44 -20.49 -7.87 -2.50
CA GLU A 44 -19.82 -7.06 -1.50
C GLU A 44 -19.30 -5.76 -2.12
N ARG A 45 -19.12 -4.75 -1.27
CA ARG A 45 -18.50 -3.50 -1.67
C ARG A 45 -16.98 -3.70 -1.84
N VAL A 46 -16.47 -3.32 -3.00
CA VAL A 46 -15.04 -3.24 -3.29
C VAL A 46 -14.72 -1.79 -3.61
N VAL A 47 -13.70 -1.22 -2.99
CA VAL A 47 -13.27 0.15 -3.27
C VAL A 47 -11.93 0.10 -3.96
N TYR A 48 -11.85 0.62 -5.18
CA TYR A 48 -10.57 0.77 -5.84
C TYR A 48 -10.00 2.17 -5.59
N ILE A 49 -8.67 2.23 -5.49
CA ILE A 49 -7.92 3.48 -5.34
C ILE A 49 -6.93 3.51 -6.49
N GLY A 50 -6.99 4.54 -7.32
CA GLY A 50 -6.17 4.63 -8.51
C GLY A 50 -5.78 6.06 -8.85
N GLY A 51 -5.16 6.19 -10.01
CA GLY A 51 -4.68 7.47 -10.51
C GLY A 51 -3.99 7.28 -11.85
N SER A 52 -3.47 8.36 -12.40
CA SER A 52 -2.76 8.31 -13.67
C SER A 52 -1.38 7.67 -13.49
N GLY A 53 -1.09 6.62 -14.25
CA GLY A 53 0.23 6.00 -14.26
C GLY A 53 0.56 5.13 -13.05
N VAL A 54 -0.42 4.83 -12.19
CA VAL A 54 -0.21 3.95 -11.04
C VAL A 54 -1.01 2.66 -11.18
N VAL A 55 -0.53 1.59 -10.55
CA VAL A 55 -1.25 0.31 -10.48
C VAL A 55 -2.33 0.43 -9.40
N PRO A 56 -3.62 0.32 -9.74
CA PRO A 56 -4.69 0.45 -8.75
C PRO A 56 -4.61 -0.58 -7.64
N VAL A 57 -5.01 -0.15 -6.44
CA VAL A 57 -5.18 -1.00 -5.27
C VAL A 57 -6.67 -1.05 -4.95
N SER A 58 -7.22 -2.25 -4.83
CA SER A 58 -8.61 -2.43 -4.42
C SER A 58 -8.67 -3.03 -3.03
N LEU A 59 -9.66 -2.61 -2.25
CA LEU A 59 -9.86 -3.09 -0.88
C LEU A 59 -11.23 -3.75 -0.78
N ARG A 60 -11.28 -4.88 -0.06
CA ARG A 60 -12.53 -5.56 0.27
C ARG A 60 -12.45 -6.14 1.67
N ALA A 61 -13.60 -6.22 2.35
CA ALA A 61 -13.64 -6.72 3.72
C ALA A 61 -13.45 -8.23 3.76
N ALA A 62 -12.71 -8.71 4.76
CA ALA A 62 -12.58 -10.13 5.03
C ALA A 62 -13.94 -10.72 5.36
N GLN A 63 -14.18 -11.94 4.85
CA GLN A 63 -15.43 -12.67 5.07
C GLN A 63 -15.30 -13.73 6.17
N SER A 64 -14.13 -13.84 6.77
CA SER A 64 -13.88 -14.67 7.94
C SER A 64 -12.80 -14.00 8.80
N PRO A 65 -12.79 -14.27 10.13
CA PRO A 65 -11.77 -13.68 10.99
C PRO A 65 -10.41 -14.28 10.73
N GLY A 66 -9.37 -13.55 11.10
CA GLY A 66 -7.99 -13.99 10.97
C GLY A 66 -7.04 -12.83 11.07
N SER A 67 -5.74 -13.13 11.05
CA SER A 67 -4.68 -12.14 11.04
C SER A 67 -3.72 -12.44 9.90
N HIS A 68 -3.08 -11.40 9.39
CA HIS A 68 -2.09 -11.53 8.33
C HIS A 68 -0.77 -12.04 8.90
N ASP A 69 -0.17 -12.99 8.17
CA ASP A 69 1.18 -13.48 8.45
C ASP A 69 1.96 -13.43 7.13
N ARG A 70 2.96 -12.56 7.06
CA ARG A 70 3.72 -12.34 5.84
C ARG A 70 4.59 -13.52 5.42
N TYR A 71 4.75 -14.51 6.28
CA TYR A 71 5.52 -15.72 5.97
C TYR A 71 4.63 -16.91 5.61
N ARG A 72 3.31 -16.71 5.54
CA ARG A 72 2.39 -17.68 4.97
C ARG A 72 2.23 -17.47 3.47
N ILE A 73 1.66 -18.45 2.79
CA ILE A 73 1.38 -18.35 1.35
C ILE A 73 0.53 -17.09 1.10
N GLY A 74 1.02 -16.22 0.23
CA GLY A 74 0.36 -14.95 -0.10
C GLY A 74 1.39 -13.83 -0.24
N ILE A 75 1.04 -12.66 0.25
CA ILE A 75 1.88 -11.47 0.12
C ILE A 75 2.79 -11.34 1.35
N HIS A 76 4.11 -11.14 1.10
CA HIS A 76 5.06 -10.76 2.14
C HIS A 76 4.95 -9.26 2.45
N HIS A 77 4.97 -8.43 1.41
CA HIS A 77 4.80 -6.99 1.54
C HIS A 77 4.44 -6.38 0.18
N VAL A 78 3.98 -5.13 0.21
CA VAL A 78 3.68 -4.35 -0.99
C VAL A 78 4.55 -3.10 -0.95
N ALA A 79 5.23 -2.81 -2.07
CA ALA A 79 6.12 -1.66 -2.18
C ALA A 79 5.51 -0.62 -3.13
N PHE A 80 5.46 0.62 -2.68
CA PHE A 80 4.99 1.76 -3.47
C PHE A 80 6.16 2.69 -3.75
N GLU A 81 6.29 3.11 -5.00
CA GLU A 81 7.37 4.01 -5.40
C GLU A 81 6.97 5.46 -5.20
N ALA A 82 7.90 6.25 -4.65
CA ALA A 82 7.76 7.69 -4.47
C ALA A 82 8.67 8.43 -5.43
N ALA A 83 8.28 9.64 -5.82
CA ALA A 83 9.01 10.45 -6.79
C ALA A 83 10.34 10.99 -6.24
N SER A 84 10.53 11.02 -4.93
CA SER A 84 11.74 11.55 -4.30
C SER A 84 11.96 10.95 -2.92
N ARG A 85 13.19 11.09 -2.39
CA ARG A 85 13.49 10.69 -1.01
C ARG A 85 12.68 11.49 0.01
N GLU A 86 12.45 12.77 -0.26
CA GLU A 86 11.67 13.65 0.61
C GLU A 86 10.25 13.14 0.77
N ILE A 87 9.65 12.61 -0.30
CA ILE A 87 8.32 12.01 -0.24
C ILE A 87 8.35 10.72 0.58
N VAL A 88 9.38 9.88 0.43
CA VAL A 88 9.54 8.69 1.28
C VAL A 88 9.55 9.10 2.75
N ASP A 89 10.39 10.07 3.13
CA ASP A 89 10.48 10.55 4.51
C ASP A 89 9.13 11.06 5.01
N GLU A 90 8.43 11.84 4.19
CA GLU A 90 7.14 12.43 4.54
C GLU A 90 6.07 11.36 4.72
N ARG A 91 6.05 10.32 3.87
CA ARG A 91 5.09 9.21 4.01
C ARG A 91 5.32 8.40 5.29
N LEU A 92 6.57 8.19 5.67
CA LEU A 92 6.87 7.50 6.93
C LEU A 92 6.47 8.35 8.14
N ARG A 93 6.67 9.66 8.08
CA ARG A 93 6.17 10.58 9.14
C ARG A 93 4.65 10.54 9.21
N TRP A 94 3.98 10.57 8.07
CA TRP A 94 2.51 10.47 8.00
C TRP A 94 2.03 9.17 8.63
N ALA A 95 2.63 8.05 8.27
CA ALA A 95 2.26 6.74 8.80
C ALA A 95 2.41 6.69 10.33
N ARG A 96 3.53 7.17 10.84
CA ARG A 96 3.79 7.24 12.28
C ARG A 96 2.74 8.10 12.99
N SER A 97 2.41 9.26 12.43
CA SER A 97 1.43 10.18 13.04
C SER A 97 0.01 9.64 13.00
N HIS A 98 -0.26 8.66 12.14
CA HIS A 98 -1.57 7.99 12.04
C HIS A 98 -1.58 6.64 12.76
N GLY A 99 -0.61 6.39 13.63
CA GLY A 99 -0.61 5.23 14.52
C GLY A 99 -0.07 3.94 13.89
N ALA A 100 0.50 4.01 12.69
CA ALA A 100 1.09 2.82 12.06
C ALA A 100 2.35 2.38 12.81
N GLY A 101 2.53 1.07 12.94
CA GLY A 101 3.79 0.50 13.43
C GLY A 101 4.89 0.69 12.41
N ILE A 102 6.03 1.24 12.81
CA ILE A 102 7.17 1.45 11.92
C ILE A 102 8.18 0.32 12.14
N GLU A 103 8.50 -0.42 11.08
CA GLU A 103 9.53 -1.45 11.16
C GLU A 103 10.93 -0.84 10.98
N ASN A 104 11.12 -0.02 9.94
CA ASN A 104 12.38 0.65 9.68
C ASN A 104 12.10 2.05 9.14
N ASP A 105 12.70 3.06 9.77
CA ASP A 105 12.69 4.41 9.21
C ASP A 105 13.45 4.44 7.88
N PRO A 106 13.22 5.45 7.02
CA PRO A 106 13.84 5.51 5.72
C PRO A 106 15.36 5.49 5.78
N ARG A 107 15.96 4.66 4.93
CA ARG A 107 17.42 4.56 4.77
C ARG A 107 17.76 3.94 3.43
N GLU A 108 19.03 3.95 3.05
CA GLU A 108 19.51 3.26 1.87
C GLU A 108 19.63 1.75 2.11
N TYR A 109 19.35 0.98 1.05
CA TYR A 109 19.47 -0.47 1.03
C TYR A 109 20.33 -0.89 -0.16
N PRO A 110 21.11 -1.98 -0.03
CA PRO A 110 22.03 -2.40 -1.10
C PRO A 110 21.36 -3.19 -2.22
N TYR A 111 20.03 -3.08 -2.39
CA TYR A 111 19.31 -3.83 -3.42
C TYR A 111 19.61 -3.31 -4.82
N MET A 112 19.83 -2.02 -4.95
CA MET A 112 20.33 -1.36 -6.15
C MET A 112 20.86 0.03 -5.77
N PRO A 113 21.70 0.66 -6.62
CA PRO A 113 22.25 1.97 -6.32
C PRO A 113 21.15 3.01 -6.07
N GLY A 114 21.25 3.71 -4.93
CA GLY A 114 20.32 4.77 -4.58
C GLY A 114 18.95 4.31 -4.09
N TYR A 115 18.78 3.02 -3.80
CA TYR A 115 17.53 2.49 -3.25
C TYR A 115 17.31 3.03 -1.84
N TYR A 116 16.25 3.82 -1.66
CA TYR A 116 15.95 4.49 -0.40
C TYR A 116 14.53 4.14 0.01
N ALA A 117 14.34 3.54 1.18
CA ALA A 117 13.04 2.97 1.55
C ALA A 117 12.78 3.00 3.05
N GLY A 118 11.50 3.05 3.40
CA GLY A 118 11.02 2.84 4.75
C GLY A 118 9.93 1.75 4.77
N PHE A 119 9.77 1.08 5.90
CA PHE A 119 8.87 -0.05 6.07
C PHE A 119 7.97 0.16 7.29
N PHE A 120 6.69 -0.14 7.12
CA PHE A 120 5.68 0.01 8.17
C PHE A 120 4.51 -0.94 7.93
N TYR A 121 3.53 -0.92 8.81
CA TYR A 121 2.40 -1.84 8.75
C TYR A 121 1.09 -1.09 8.55
N ASP A 122 0.19 -1.69 7.76
CA ASP A 122 -1.18 -1.19 7.64
C ASP A 122 -1.99 -1.56 8.90
N PRO A 123 -3.28 -1.15 8.99
CA PRO A 123 -4.09 -1.46 10.18
C PRO A 123 -4.24 -2.96 10.49
N ASP A 124 -4.07 -3.83 9.50
CA ASP A 124 -4.17 -5.28 9.67
C ASP A 124 -2.82 -5.97 9.84
N GLY A 125 -1.73 -5.22 9.90
CA GLY A 125 -0.39 -5.77 10.01
C GLY A 125 0.21 -6.21 8.68
N ILE A 126 -0.37 -5.83 7.55
CA ILE A 126 0.24 -6.05 6.23
C ILE A 126 1.45 -5.13 6.12
N LYS A 127 2.60 -5.70 5.81
CA LYS A 127 3.84 -4.94 5.67
C LYS A 127 3.84 -4.15 4.38
N LEU A 128 4.13 -2.86 4.51
CA LEU A 128 4.21 -1.93 3.39
C LEU A 128 5.61 -1.31 3.31
N GLU A 129 5.98 -0.96 2.10
CA GLU A 129 7.24 -0.28 1.81
C GLU A 129 6.93 0.95 0.97
N VAL A 130 7.58 2.08 1.28
CA VAL A 130 7.61 3.24 0.38
C VAL A 130 9.07 3.47 0.04
N LEU A 131 9.37 3.53 -1.26
CA LEU A 131 10.74 3.59 -1.74
C LEU A 131 10.91 4.63 -2.85
N HIS A 132 12.15 5.06 -3.03
CA HIS A 132 12.56 5.85 -4.18
C HIS A 132 13.84 5.25 -4.76
N VAL A 133 13.88 5.16 -6.08
CA VAL A 133 15.08 4.84 -6.84
C VAL A 133 15.34 5.96 -7.84
N PRO A 134 16.63 6.32 -8.08
CA PRO A 134 16.96 7.39 -9.01
C PRO A 134 16.51 7.09 -10.44
#